data_2605e988ca4a743ed6ad571b758d7d85
#
_entry.id   2605e988ca4a743ed6ad571b758d7d85
#
_cell.length_a   1.000
_cell.length_b   1.000
_cell.length_c   1.000
_cell.angle_alpha   90.00
_cell.angle_beta   90.00
_cell.angle_gamma   90.00
#
_symmetry.space_group_name_H-M   'P 1'
#
loop_
_entity.id
_entity.type
_entity.pdbx_description
1 polymer ?
#
loop_
_entity_poly.entity_id
_entity_poly.type
_entity_poly.pdbx_seq_one_letter_code
_entity_poly.pdbx_strand_id
1 'polypeptide(L)'
;MYYNMGKITATGANSIYDRATAEKYLPALRSYPLPLKVALPIFSWGVHSIAGEVTDLVGGFSFAEADTLSQLSRMGNSDCYLVTEAMTYKGQRWQKGDVIKVEEISQSDLLTMKADLTKYLKSAPEEIILYDLNKNIDTYEKNFFKKLR
;
A
#
# COMPACT_ATOMS: atom_id res chain seq x y z
N MET A 1 11.35 -8.11 -6.15
CA MET A 1 11.01 -6.87 -5.46
C MET A 1 9.69 -6.38 -6.03
N TYR A 2 8.66 -6.29 -5.22
CA TYR A 2 7.35 -5.86 -5.66
C TYR A 2 7.12 -4.43 -5.19
N TYR A 3 7.25 -3.48 -6.10
CA TYR A 3 6.72 -2.13 -5.93
C TYR A 3 5.53 -1.99 -6.83
N ASN A 4 4.44 -1.49 -6.30
CA ASN A 4 3.33 -1.01 -7.08
C ASN A 4 2.91 -2.00 -8.18
N MET A 5 2.17 -3.01 -7.79
CA MET A 5 1.73 -4.08 -8.71
C MET A 5 0.53 -3.66 -9.55
N GLY A 6 -0.28 -2.71 -9.04
CA GLY A 6 -1.43 -2.16 -9.74
C GLY A 6 -1.14 -0.83 -10.43
N LYS A 7 -2.05 -0.41 -11.31
CA LYS A 7 -2.04 0.94 -11.87
C LYS A 7 -2.47 1.94 -10.81
N ILE A 8 -1.67 2.99 -10.59
CA ILE A 8 -2.06 4.09 -9.71
C ILE A 8 -3.20 4.86 -10.38
N THR A 9 -4.33 4.94 -9.71
CA THR A 9 -5.54 5.61 -10.19
C THR A 9 -6.17 6.42 -9.08
N ALA A 10 -6.92 7.45 -9.45
CA ALA A 10 -7.64 8.31 -8.51
C ALA A 10 -8.68 7.56 -7.68
N THR A 11 -9.24 6.48 -8.23
CA THR A 11 -10.23 5.60 -7.60
C THR A 11 -9.92 4.14 -7.95
N GLY A 12 -10.56 3.18 -7.27
CA GLY A 12 -10.41 1.76 -7.58
C GLY A 12 -9.45 1.03 -6.65
N ALA A 13 -8.91 -0.10 -7.11
CA ALA A 13 -8.11 -1.01 -6.30
C ALA A 13 -6.83 -0.38 -5.76
N ASN A 14 -6.33 -0.96 -4.66
CA ASN A 14 -5.04 -0.61 -4.08
C ASN A 14 -3.92 -0.95 -5.07
N SER A 15 -3.09 0.05 -5.42
CA SER A 15 -2.02 -0.13 -6.38
C SER A 15 -0.73 -0.67 -5.77
N ILE A 16 -0.57 -0.61 -4.44
CA ILE A 16 0.59 -1.20 -3.75
C ILE A 16 0.57 -2.72 -3.89
N TYR A 17 -0.61 -3.33 -3.72
CA TYR A 17 -0.80 -4.76 -3.91
C TYR A 17 -2.11 -5.06 -4.65
N ASP A 18 -1.97 -5.61 -5.84
CA ASP A 18 -3.05 -6.20 -6.63
C ASP A 18 -2.76 -7.69 -6.86
N ARG A 19 -3.50 -8.54 -6.16
CA ARG A 19 -3.30 -9.99 -6.21
C ARG A 19 -3.49 -10.54 -7.61
N ALA A 20 -4.47 -10.06 -8.36
CA ALA A 20 -4.74 -10.53 -9.73
C ALA A 20 -3.56 -10.22 -10.67
N THR A 21 -2.90 -9.10 -10.47
CA THR A 21 -1.67 -8.76 -11.18
C THR A 21 -0.49 -9.61 -10.69
N ALA A 22 -0.34 -9.81 -9.36
CA ALA A 22 0.69 -10.65 -8.79
C ALA A 22 0.67 -12.07 -9.35
N GLU A 23 -0.50 -12.68 -9.42
CA GLU A 23 -0.69 -14.05 -9.89
C GLU A 23 -0.19 -14.28 -11.33
N LYS A 24 -0.08 -13.23 -12.15
CA LYS A 24 0.50 -13.32 -13.51
C LYS A 24 2.01 -13.52 -13.50
N TYR A 25 2.70 -13.00 -12.48
CA TYR A 25 4.17 -13.03 -12.39
C TYR A 25 4.71 -14.11 -11.46
N LEU A 26 3.96 -14.50 -10.43
CA LEU A 26 4.37 -15.47 -9.42
C LEU A 26 4.84 -16.83 -10.01
N PRO A 27 4.19 -17.41 -11.04
CA PRO A 27 4.63 -18.67 -11.62
C PRO A 27 6.06 -18.64 -12.15
N ALA A 28 6.55 -17.49 -12.63
CA ALA A 28 7.91 -17.33 -13.14
C ALA A 28 8.98 -17.53 -12.06
N LEU A 29 8.65 -17.36 -10.76
CA LEU A 29 9.57 -17.56 -9.65
C LEU A 29 10.08 -19.02 -9.56
N ARG A 30 9.28 -20.00 -10.00
CA ARG A 30 9.66 -21.42 -9.98
C ARG A 30 10.86 -21.74 -10.85
N SER A 31 11.00 -21.04 -11.97
CA SER A 31 12.09 -21.24 -12.94
C SER A 31 13.23 -20.24 -12.77
N TYR A 32 13.10 -19.29 -11.84
CA TYR A 32 14.14 -18.28 -11.64
C TYR A 32 15.45 -18.94 -11.13
N PRO A 33 16.61 -18.69 -11.81
CA PRO A 33 17.82 -19.46 -11.55
C PRO A 33 18.56 -19.05 -10.27
N LEU A 34 18.40 -17.80 -9.82
CA LEU A 34 19.13 -17.25 -8.68
C LEU A 34 18.35 -17.40 -7.37
N PRO A 35 19.03 -17.44 -6.21
CA PRO A 35 18.39 -17.34 -4.91
C PRO A 35 17.61 -16.03 -4.79
N LEU A 36 16.38 -16.12 -4.30
CA LEU A 36 15.50 -14.96 -4.12
C LEU A 36 15.30 -14.67 -2.64
N LYS A 37 15.42 -13.41 -2.26
CA LYS A 37 14.95 -12.90 -0.97
C LYS A 37 13.57 -12.28 -1.15
N VAL A 38 12.73 -12.43 -0.14
CA VAL A 38 11.37 -11.89 -0.13
C VAL A 38 11.37 -10.55 0.57
N ALA A 39 10.82 -9.53 -0.07
CA ALA A 39 10.50 -8.25 0.55
C ALA A 39 9.00 -7.99 0.44
N LEU A 40 8.35 -7.66 1.56
CA LEU A 40 6.93 -7.33 1.64
C LEU A 40 6.76 -5.83 1.94
N PRO A 41 5.85 -5.14 1.24
CA PRO A 41 5.58 -3.73 1.47
C PRO A 41 4.77 -3.54 2.76
N ILE A 42 5.19 -2.60 3.60
CA ILE A 42 4.44 -2.16 4.78
C ILE A 42 4.25 -0.64 4.78
N PHE A 43 4.45 0.00 3.64
CA PHE A 43 4.26 1.44 3.47
C PHE A 43 2.82 1.78 3.10
N SER A 44 2.51 3.06 3.21
CA SER A 44 1.27 3.66 2.75
C SER A 44 1.54 4.92 1.95
N TRP A 45 0.58 5.34 1.17
CA TRP A 45 0.57 6.63 0.52
C TRP A 45 -0.84 7.16 0.29
N GLY A 46 -0.93 8.48 0.11
CA GLY A 46 -2.10 9.14 -0.44
C GLY A 46 -1.91 9.40 -1.94
N VAL A 47 -2.85 8.98 -2.75
CA VAL A 47 -2.90 9.31 -4.18
C VAL A 47 -3.72 10.58 -4.32
N HIS A 48 -3.05 11.70 -4.56
CA HIS A 48 -3.71 12.99 -4.78
C HIS A 48 -4.22 13.09 -6.21
N SER A 49 -5.46 13.48 -6.37
CA SER A 49 -6.09 13.67 -7.67
C SER A 49 -6.92 14.94 -7.72
N ILE A 50 -6.88 15.58 -8.90
CA ILE A 50 -7.64 16.79 -9.24
C ILE A 50 -8.52 16.44 -10.44
N ALA A 51 -9.81 16.65 -10.32
CA ALA A 51 -10.78 16.34 -11.38
C ALA A 51 -10.67 14.89 -11.93
N GLY A 52 -10.30 13.94 -11.06
CA GLY A 52 -10.14 12.52 -11.42
C GLY A 52 -8.80 12.13 -12.01
N GLU A 53 -7.90 13.09 -12.26
CA GLU A 53 -6.54 12.84 -12.74
C GLU A 53 -5.54 12.80 -11.57
N VAL A 54 -4.70 11.77 -11.52
CA VAL A 54 -3.66 11.65 -10.49
C VAL A 54 -2.58 12.69 -10.76
N THR A 55 -2.32 13.53 -9.76
CA THR A 55 -1.33 14.62 -9.84
C THR A 55 -0.09 14.36 -9.01
N ASP A 56 -0.23 13.67 -7.86
CA ASP A 56 0.90 13.47 -6.95
C ASP A 56 0.69 12.27 -6.02
N LEU A 57 1.78 11.84 -5.37
CA LEU A 57 1.79 10.79 -4.34
C LEU A 57 2.37 11.34 -3.04
N VAL A 58 1.67 11.09 -1.93
CA VAL A 58 2.08 11.53 -0.59
C VAL A 58 2.54 10.34 0.22
N GLY A 59 3.84 10.11 0.30
CA GLY A 59 4.41 8.99 1.03
C GLY A 59 4.10 9.02 2.53
N GLY A 60 3.89 7.84 3.12
CA GLY A 60 3.58 7.67 4.54
C GLY A 60 2.25 8.31 4.96
N PHE A 61 1.26 8.35 4.07
CA PHE A 61 -0.08 8.82 4.36
C PHE A 61 -1.01 7.63 4.57
N SER A 62 -1.58 7.52 5.78
CA SER A 62 -2.40 6.38 6.22
C SER A 62 -3.85 6.79 6.50
N PHE A 63 -4.74 5.80 6.65
CA PHE A 63 -6.10 6.07 7.13
C PHE A 63 -6.10 6.76 8.49
N ALA A 64 -5.23 6.33 9.41
CA ALA A 64 -5.12 6.95 10.72
C ALA A 64 -4.74 8.44 10.62
N GLU A 65 -3.85 8.82 9.70
CA GLU A 65 -3.53 10.23 9.47
C GLU A 65 -4.70 10.97 8.81
N ALA A 66 -5.31 10.40 7.78
CA ALA A 66 -6.45 11.01 7.07
C ALA A 66 -7.61 11.32 8.02
N ASP A 67 -7.93 10.41 8.93
CA ASP A 67 -9.03 10.56 9.89
C ASP A 67 -8.76 11.64 10.97
N THR A 68 -7.51 12.07 11.14
CA THR A 68 -7.17 13.17 12.06
C THR A 68 -7.28 14.56 11.43
N LEU A 69 -7.33 14.65 10.11
CA LEU A 69 -7.36 15.92 9.39
C LEU A 69 -8.79 16.42 9.20
N SER A 70 -9.16 17.48 9.92
CA SER A 70 -10.52 18.07 9.84
C SER A 70 -10.91 18.59 8.47
N GLN A 71 -9.93 18.88 7.61
CA GLN A 71 -10.12 19.32 6.23
C GLN A 71 -10.41 18.16 5.26
N LEU A 72 -10.39 16.92 5.73
CA LEU A 72 -10.71 15.74 4.94
C LEU A 72 -12.05 15.14 5.38
N SER A 73 -12.85 14.73 4.41
CA SER A 73 -14.10 14.01 4.64
C SER A 73 -14.11 12.72 3.86
N ARG A 74 -14.23 11.58 4.55
CA ARG A 74 -14.26 10.27 3.90
C ARG A 74 -15.47 10.14 2.98
N MET A 75 -15.28 9.65 1.79
CA MET A 75 -16.31 9.50 0.77
C MET A 75 -17.03 8.15 0.93
N GLY A 76 -18.02 8.10 1.82
CA GLY A 76 -18.76 6.87 2.13
C GLY A 76 -17.86 5.78 2.70
N ASN A 77 -17.99 4.55 2.21
CA ASN A 77 -17.16 3.41 2.60
C ASN A 77 -15.92 3.21 1.70
N SER A 78 -15.56 4.21 0.91
CA SER A 78 -14.40 4.13 0.02
C SER A 78 -13.10 4.48 0.74
N ASP A 79 -11.97 4.24 0.07
CA ASP A 79 -10.64 4.63 0.53
C ASP A 79 -10.28 6.07 0.12
N CYS A 80 -11.27 6.83 -0.36
CA CYS A 80 -11.12 8.20 -0.85
C CYS A 80 -11.62 9.22 0.16
N TYR A 81 -10.91 10.34 0.24
CA TYR A 81 -11.24 11.50 1.07
C TYR A 81 -11.37 12.73 0.17
N LEU A 82 -12.44 13.47 0.37
CA LEU A 82 -12.66 14.78 -0.25
C LEU A 82 -11.97 15.84 0.58
N VAL A 83 -11.19 16.72 -0.04
CA VAL A 83 -10.68 17.93 0.59
C VAL A 83 -11.80 18.95 0.70
N THR A 84 -12.26 19.24 1.92
CA THR A 84 -13.38 20.16 2.20
C THR A 84 -12.94 21.60 2.32
N GLU A 85 -11.68 21.83 2.73
CA GLU A 85 -11.05 23.15 2.85
C GLU A 85 -9.60 23.07 2.37
N ALA A 86 -9.12 24.14 1.73
CA ALA A 86 -7.75 24.19 1.25
C ALA A 86 -6.76 24.07 2.40
N MET A 87 -5.72 23.26 2.22
CA MET A 87 -4.68 23.04 3.23
C MET A 87 -3.32 22.79 2.58
N THR A 88 -2.26 22.88 3.40
CA THR A 88 -0.93 22.41 3.02
C THR A 88 -0.56 21.22 3.88
N TYR A 89 -0.20 20.11 3.25
CA TYR A 89 0.20 18.88 3.93
C TYR A 89 1.54 18.38 3.36
N LYS A 90 2.54 18.20 4.24
CA LYS A 90 3.92 17.78 3.85
C LYS A 90 4.50 18.58 2.67
N GLY A 91 4.21 19.88 2.60
CA GLY A 91 4.70 20.78 1.53
C GLY A 91 3.86 20.76 0.25
N GLN A 92 2.88 19.90 0.13
CA GLN A 92 1.93 19.88 -0.98
C GLN A 92 0.69 20.71 -0.63
N ARG A 93 0.19 21.45 -1.61
CA ARG A 93 -1.02 22.26 -1.45
C ARG A 93 -2.22 21.50 -2.02
N TRP A 94 -3.19 21.22 -1.17
CA TRP A 94 -4.46 20.61 -1.53
C TRP A 94 -5.57 21.68 -1.56
N GLN A 95 -6.36 21.66 -2.60
CA GLN A 95 -7.48 22.58 -2.78
C GLN A 95 -8.80 21.94 -2.39
N LYS A 96 -9.78 22.75 -2.02
CA LYS A 96 -11.14 22.27 -1.84
C LYS A 96 -11.65 21.62 -3.13
N GLY A 97 -12.16 20.40 -3.02
CA GLY A 97 -12.64 19.59 -4.13
C GLY A 97 -11.64 18.56 -4.66
N ASP A 98 -10.35 18.63 -4.25
CA ASP A 98 -9.39 17.57 -4.53
C ASP A 98 -9.78 16.28 -3.82
N VAL A 99 -9.30 15.16 -4.33
CA VAL A 99 -9.53 13.84 -3.74
C VAL A 99 -8.20 13.19 -3.40
N ILE A 100 -8.12 12.64 -2.19
CA ILE A 100 -6.98 11.85 -1.72
C ILE A 100 -7.45 10.41 -1.51
N LYS A 101 -6.98 9.48 -2.32
CA LYS A 101 -7.18 8.04 -2.07
C LYS A 101 -6.06 7.54 -1.19
N VAL A 102 -6.40 6.91 -0.07
CA VAL A 102 -5.43 6.28 0.83
C VAL A 102 -5.21 4.85 0.41
N GLU A 103 -3.95 4.47 0.26
CA GLU A 103 -3.54 3.09 0.02
C GLU A 103 -2.55 2.66 1.10
N GLU A 104 -2.87 1.58 1.77
CA GLU A 104 -2.01 0.93 2.77
C GLU A 104 -2.19 -0.59 2.71
N ILE A 105 -1.26 -1.33 3.30
CA ILE A 105 -1.27 -2.78 3.30
C ILE A 105 -1.74 -3.29 4.64
N SER A 106 -2.77 -4.12 4.63
CA SER A 106 -3.32 -4.75 5.82
C SER A 106 -2.50 -5.97 6.26
N GLN A 107 -2.70 -6.41 7.52
CA GLN A 107 -2.12 -7.66 8.02
C GLN A 107 -2.55 -8.88 7.18
N SER A 108 -3.81 -8.90 6.72
CA SER A 108 -4.34 -9.97 5.87
C SER A 108 -3.67 -10.00 4.50
N ASP A 109 -3.36 -8.82 3.92
CA ASP A 109 -2.64 -8.74 2.64
C ASP A 109 -1.22 -9.31 2.78
N LEU A 110 -0.50 -8.96 3.85
CA LEU A 110 0.83 -9.49 4.11
C LEU A 110 0.85 -11.02 4.27
N LEU A 111 -0.14 -11.58 4.96
CA LEU A 111 -0.27 -13.04 5.09
C LEU A 111 -0.57 -13.69 3.74
N THR A 112 -1.43 -13.08 2.94
CA THR A 112 -1.76 -13.54 1.59
C THR A 112 -0.54 -13.49 0.67
N MET A 113 0.20 -12.38 0.66
CA MET A 113 1.44 -12.23 -0.10
C MET A 113 2.46 -13.30 0.28
N LYS A 114 2.67 -13.55 1.60
CA LYS A 114 3.57 -14.59 2.07
C LYS A 114 3.14 -15.96 1.58
N ALA A 115 1.87 -16.31 1.73
CA ALA A 115 1.35 -17.60 1.30
C ALA A 115 1.51 -17.81 -0.22
N ASP A 116 1.17 -16.80 -1.01
CA ASP A 116 1.30 -16.85 -2.47
C ASP A 116 2.78 -16.98 -2.89
N LEU A 117 3.68 -16.22 -2.27
CA LEU A 117 5.13 -16.34 -2.53
C LEU A 117 5.67 -17.72 -2.17
N THR A 118 5.34 -18.24 -0.99
CA THR A 118 5.79 -19.56 -0.53
C THR A 118 5.36 -20.68 -1.48
N LYS A 119 4.18 -20.56 -2.08
CA LYS A 119 3.67 -21.53 -3.08
C LYS A 119 4.52 -21.60 -4.36
N TYR A 120 5.16 -20.48 -4.75
CA TYR A 120 5.87 -20.36 -6.02
C TYR A 120 7.38 -20.33 -5.88
N LEU A 121 7.93 -20.11 -4.69
CA LEU A 121 9.36 -20.20 -4.44
C LEU A 121 9.82 -21.66 -4.40
N LYS A 122 11.07 -21.92 -4.78
CA LYS A 122 11.70 -23.26 -4.72
C LYS A 122 11.90 -23.77 -3.29
N SER A 123 12.09 -22.84 -2.35
CA SER A 123 12.24 -23.12 -0.90
C SER A 123 11.53 -22.03 -0.12
N ALA A 124 11.12 -22.33 1.10
CA ALA A 124 10.61 -21.31 2.00
C ALA A 124 11.67 -20.22 2.22
N PRO A 125 11.29 -18.94 2.26
CA PRO A 125 12.25 -17.87 2.51
C PRO A 125 12.78 -17.98 3.93
N GLU A 126 14.11 -17.96 4.09
CA GLU A 126 14.75 -17.97 5.41
C GLU A 126 14.52 -16.66 6.18
N GLU A 127 14.36 -15.57 5.47
CA GLU A 127 14.07 -14.25 6.01
C GLU A 127 13.08 -13.49 5.13
N ILE A 128 12.25 -12.65 5.76
CA ILE A 128 11.35 -11.72 5.09
C ILE A 128 11.80 -10.30 5.44
N ILE A 129 12.08 -9.52 4.41
CA ILE A 129 12.42 -8.11 4.52
C ILE A 129 11.12 -7.29 4.48
N LEU A 130 10.90 -6.45 5.46
CA LEU A 130 9.77 -5.50 5.46
C LEU A 130 10.25 -4.16 4.90
N TYR A 131 9.51 -3.63 3.95
CA TYR A 131 9.81 -2.38 3.26
C TYR A 131 8.54 -1.50 3.22
N ASP A 132 8.53 -0.30 3.62
CA ASP A 132 9.51 0.57 4.22
C ASP A 132 9.22 0.71 5.73
N LEU A 133 10.25 0.85 6.55
CA LEU A 133 10.11 0.97 7.99
C LEU A 133 9.75 2.42 8.34
N ASN A 134 8.46 2.68 8.46
CA ASN A 134 7.90 3.98 8.82
C ASN A 134 6.93 3.86 10.00
N LYS A 135 6.23 4.95 10.35
CA LYS A 135 5.27 4.96 11.46
C LYS A 135 4.11 3.97 11.30
N ASN A 136 3.85 3.47 10.09
CA ASN A 136 2.78 2.49 9.85
C ASN A 136 3.05 1.15 10.54
N ILE A 137 4.28 0.88 11.00
CA ILE A 137 4.57 -0.32 11.78
C ILE A 137 3.74 -0.40 13.05
N ASP A 138 3.37 0.74 13.63
CA ASP A 138 2.55 0.82 14.84
C ASP A 138 1.08 0.44 14.61
N THR A 139 0.63 0.38 13.35
CA THR A 139 -0.74 -0.06 13.00
C THR A 139 -0.90 -1.58 13.06
N TYR A 140 0.21 -2.31 13.05
CA TYR A 140 0.21 -3.77 13.12
C TYR A 140 0.21 -4.27 14.58
N GLU A 141 -0.49 -5.37 14.84
CA GLU A 141 -0.46 -6.00 16.16
C GLU A 141 0.97 -6.37 16.58
N LYS A 142 1.32 -6.13 17.86
CA LYS A 142 2.68 -6.37 18.41
C LYS A 142 3.29 -7.75 18.10
N ASN A 143 2.45 -8.78 17.96
CA ASN A 143 2.89 -10.15 17.69
C ASN A 143 2.71 -10.55 16.21
N PHE A 144 2.23 -9.65 15.35
CA PHE A 144 1.95 -9.96 13.96
C PHE A 144 3.19 -10.41 13.20
N PHE A 145 4.30 -9.70 13.36
CA PHE A 145 5.55 -10.02 12.65
C PHE A 145 6.16 -11.37 13.05
N LYS A 146 5.80 -11.91 14.23
CA LYS A 146 6.16 -13.30 14.60
C LYS A 146 5.40 -14.33 13.77
N LYS A 147 4.20 -14.01 13.30
CA LYS A 147 3.39 -14.88 12.42
C LYS A 147 3.88 -14.85 10.96
N LEU A 148 4.66 -13.84 10.59
CA LEU A 148 5.27 -13.72 9.26
C LEU A 148 6.56 -14.54 9.12
N ARG A 149 7.15 -15.02 10.20
CA ARG A 149 8.33 -15.91 10.19
C ARG A 149 8.00 -17.32 9.71
#